data_52f1779a47cc2e60b22078c59d718c83
#
_entry.id   52f1779a47cc2e60b22078c59d718c83
#
_cell.length_a   1.000
_cell.length_b   1.000
_cell.length_c   1.000
_cell.angle_alpha   90.00
_cell.angle_beta   90.00
_cell.angle_gamma   90.00
#
_symmetry.space_group_name_H-M   'P 1'
#
loop_
_entity.id
_entity.type
_entity.pdbx_description
1 polymer ?
#
loop_
_entity_poly.entity_id
_entity_poly.type
_entity_poly.pdbx_seq_one_letter_code
_entity_poly.pdbx_strand_id
1 'polypeptide(L)'
;MKDSLFQPIQLGKLSLNNRIVMPPMTRSRASQPGNVANDMMAEYYAQRASAGLIVSEGTQISAMGQGYAWTPGIYSPEQIAGWQKVTNAVHAKGGTIFAQLWHVGRVTHPDNINGKQPISSSALKALNVKVFVDNGTDQPGFVDVVVAREMSKADIEHVIGEYRQAALNAIEAGFDGIELHAANGYLINQFIDSEANNRIDEYGGSIENRLRFLGEVVGAMTDAIGADRVGVRLAPFTSLNGTVDATPIETYTAAAVLLNNLNVVYIHFAEVDWDDAPETPAAFKDAVRAAYKGVLIYAGRYDGEKGTQAINDGLADMIGFGRPFVSNPDLPNRIKHGYPLAMHTPETLFGGSEKGLTDYPQYSPS
;
A
#
# COMPACT_ATOMS: atom_id res chain seq x y z
N MET A 1 -15.60 -25.97 1.95
CA MET A 1 -15.98 -24.61 2.35
C MET A 1 -14.92 -23.53 2.06
N LYS A 2 -13.66 -23.89 1.74
CA LYS A 2 -12.61 -22.89 1.38
C LYS A 2 -12.55 -22.58 -0.13
N ASP A 3 -13.54 -22.98 -0.90
CA ASP A 3 -13.47 -22.92 -2.38
C ASP A 3 -13.49 -21.49 -2.96
N SER A 4 -14.16 -20.55 -2.29
CA SER A 4 -14.33 -19.19 -2.82
C SER A 4 -13.01 -18.42 -2.92
N LEU A 5 -12.07 -18.60 -1.97
CA LEU A 5 -10.72 -18.00 -2.03
C LEU A 5 -9.91 -18.48 -3.23
N PHE A 6 -10.19 -19.69 -3.73
CA PHE A 6 -9.44 -20.34 -4.81
C PHE A 6 -10.15 -20.26 -6.16
N GLN A 7 -11.30 -19.59 -6.24
CA GLN A 7 -11.96 -19.32 -7.51
C GLN A 7 -11.22 -18.18 -8.24
N PRO A 8 -11.08 -18.30 -9.56
CA PRO A 8 -10.52 -17.21 -10.36
C PRO A 8 -11.40 -15.96 -10.27
N ILE A 9 -10.79 -14.80 -10.53
CA ILE A 9 -11.47 -13.51 -10.59
C ILE A 9 -10.87 -12.63 -11.68
N GLN A 10 -11.71 -11.81 -12.33
CA GLN A 10 -11.27 -10.77 -13.24
C GLN A 10 -10.94 -9.50 -12.48
N LEU A 11 -9.74 -8.95 -12.73
CA LEU A 11 -9.29 -7.67 -12.23
C LEU A 11 -8.92 -6.78 -13.42
N GLY A 12 -9.84 -5.93 -13.86
CA GLY A 12 -9.69 -5.22 -15.12
C GLY A 12 -9.55 -6.20 -16.30
N LYS A 13 -8.42 -6.15 -16.99
CA LYS A 13 -8.08 -7.08 -18.09
C LYS A 13 -7.33 -8.33 -17.63
N LEU A 14 -6.98 -8.41 -16.35
CA LEU A 14 -6.20 -9.51 -15.79
C LEU A 14 -7.12 -10.61 -15.26
N SER A 15 -6.79 -11.87 -15.56
CA SER A 15 -7.45 -13.04 -15.00
C SER A 15 -6.57 -13.61 -13.88
N LEU A 16 -7.00 -13.47 -12.63
CA LEU A 16 -6.28 -13.95 -11.46
C LEU A 16 -6.73 -15.36 -11.10
N ASN A 17 -5.79 -16.23 -10.74
CA ASN A 17 -6.06 -17.64 -10.47
C ASN A 17 -6.76 -17.91 -9.13
N ASN A 18 -6.72 -16.98 -8.22
CA ASN A 18 -7.35 -17.06 -6.90
C ASN A 18 -7.60 -15.65 -6.35
N ARG A 19 -8.30 -15.55 -5.21
CA ARG A 19 -8.70 -14.31 -4.55
C ARG A 19 -7.83 -13.94 -3.33
N ILE A 20 -6.64 -14.51 -3.25
CA ILE A 20 -5.67 -14.28 -2.17
C ILE A 20 -4.71 -13.19 -2.59
N VAL A 21 -4.62 -12.13 -1.80
CA VAL A 21 -3.73 -10.99 -2.06
C VAL A 21 -2.57 -11.01 -1.06
N MET A 22 -1.35 -10.86 -1.56
CA MET A 22 -0.23 -10.41 -0.76
C MET A 22 -0.28 -8.88 -0.68
N PRO A 23 -0.74 -8.29 0.44
CA PRO A 23 -0.85 -6.84 0.57
C PRO A 23 0.53 -6.20 0.72
N PRO A 24 0.64 -4.88 0.53
CA PRO A 24 1.91 -4.17 0.65
C PRO A 24 2.47 -4.25 2.08
N MET A 25 3.73 -4.64 2.18
CA MET A 25 4.46 -4.75 3.44
C MET A 25 5.87 -4.23 3.25
N THR A 26 6.20 -3.12 3.90
CA THR A 26 7.55 -2.54 3.88
C THR A 26 8.55 -3.53 4.49
N ARG A 27 9.63 -3.82 3.75
CA ARG A 27 10.70 -4.71 4.19
C ARG A 27 12.04 -3.98 4.34
N SER A 28 12.18 -2.77 3.76
CA SER A 28 13.36 -1.90 3.90
C SER A 28 14.68 -2.61 3.55
N ARG A 29 14.77 -3.17 2.35
CA ARG A 29 15.95 -3.92 1.87
C ARG A 29 16.43 -3.45 0.49
N ALA A 30 16.01 -2.27 0.05
CA ALA A 30 16.53 -1.69 -1.18
C ALA A 30 18.02 -1.38 -1.07
N SER A 31 18.74 -1.62 -2.15
CA SER A 31 20.19 -1.36 -2.23
C SER A 31 20.51 0.12 -2.11
N GLN A 32 21.59 0.42 -1.38
CA GLN A 32 22.10 1.76 -1.18
C GLN A 32 23.47 1.93 -1.88
N PRO A 33 23.81 3.13 -2.34
CA PRO A 33 22.92 4.29 -2.42
C PRO A 33 21.87 4.14 -3.54
N GLY A 34 20.80 4.94 -3.47
CA GLY A 34 19.84 5.09 -4.56
C GLY A 34 18.50 4.39 -4.35
N ASN A 35 18.30 3.68 -3.24
CA ASN A 35 17.00 3.02 -2.93
C ASN A 35 16.52 2.11 -4.08
N VAL A 36 17.43 1.28 -4.60
CA VAL A 36 17.20 0.44 -5.79
C VAL A 36 16.72 -0.96 -5.39
N ALA A 37 15.62 -1.42 -5.97
CA ALA A 37 15.17 -2.80 -5.82
C ALA A 37 16.24 -3.77 -6.38
N ASN A 38 16.46 -4.89 -5.69
CA ASN A 38 17.59 -5.80 -5.93
C ASN A 38 17.17 -7.26 -6.15
N ASP A 39 18.15 -8.12 -6.40
CA ASP A 39 17.92 -9.54 -6.70
C ASP A 39 17.30 -10.30 -5.51
N MET A 40 17.62 -9.92 -4.27
CA MET A 40 16.99 -10.48 -3.08
C MET A 40 15.50 -10.13 -3.00
N MET A 41 15.11 -8.91 -3.36
CA MET A 41 13.70 -8.52 -3.48
C MET A 41 13.03 -9.28 -4.63
N ALA A 42 13.72 -9.48 -5.75
CA ALA A 42 13.20 -10.28 -6.87
C ALA A 42 12.88 -11.73 -6.44
N GLU A 43 13.77 -12.36 -5.70
CA GLU A 43 13.54 -13.68 -5.13
C GLU A 43 12.34 -13.68 -4.16
N TYR A 44 12.28 -12.72 -3.23
CA TYR A 44 11.21 -12.59 -2.24
C TYR A 44 9.83 -12.55 -2.88
N TYR A 45 9.63 -11.71 -3.88
CA TYR A 45 8.35 -11.60 -4.57
C TYR A 45 8.06 -12.82 -5.46
N ALA A 46 9.07 -13.36 -6.15
CA ALA A 46 8.91 -14.57 -6.98
C ALA A 46 8.52 -15.81 -6.16
N GLN A 47 9.03 -15.94 -4.93
CA GLN A 47 8.62 -17.02 -4.02
C GLN A 47 7.13 -16.98 -3.69
N ARG A 48 6.49 -15.81 -3.78
CA ARG A 48 5.09 -15.55 -3.42
C ARG A 48 4.16 -15.43 -4.63
N ALA A 49 4.64 -15.76 -5.83
CA ALA A 49 3.90 -15.65 -7.08
C ALA A 49 2.65 -16.54 -7.18
N SER A 50 2.42 -17.44 -6.22
CA SER A 50 1.17 -18.20 -6.10
C SER A 50 -0.01 -17.40 -5.55
N ALA A 51 0.20 -16.19 -5.02
CA ALA A 51 -0.87 -15.24 -4.72
C ALA A 51 -1.64 -14.87 -5.99
N GLY A 52 -2.95 -14.64 -5.87
CA GLY A 52 -3.74 -14.11 -6.99
C GLY A 52 -3.26 -12.72 -7.42
N LEU A 53 -2.91 -11.89 -6.44
CA LEU A 53 -2.31 -10.57 -6.65
C LEU A 53 -1.22 -10.32 -5.62
N ILE A 54 -0.08 -9.83 -6.05
CA ILE A 54 0.95 -9.24 -5.20
C ILE A 54 0.86 -7.73 -5.31
N VAL A 55 0.84 -7.02 -4.17
CA VAL A 55 1.10 -5.58 -4.13
C VAL A 55 2.47 -5.38 -3.49
N SER A 56 3.36 -4.66 -4.15
CA SER A 56 4.72 -4.42 -3.66
C SER A 56 4.71 -3.64 -2.35
N GLU A 57 5.81 -3.66 -1.63
CA GLU A 57 6.03 -2.70 -0.55
C GLU A 57 5.89 -1.25 -1.04
N GLY A 58 5.60 -0.33 -0.11
CA GLY A 58 5.51 1.09 -0.40
C GLY A 58 6.76 1.58 -1.13
N THR A 59 6.55 2.13 -2.33
CA THR A 59 7.59 2.52 -3.28
C THR A 59 7.48 4.02 -3.51
N GLN A 60 8.49 4.79 -3.06
CA GLN A 60 8.41 6.24 -3.11
C GLN A 60 8.46 6.78 -4.55
N ILE A 61 7.57 7.73 -4.83
CA ILE A 61 7.40 8.37 -6.14
C ILE A 61 8.46 9.45 -6.44
N SER A 62 9.14 9.93 -5.40
CA SER A 62 10.21 10.93 -5.46
C SER A 62 11.07 10.85 -4.20
N ALA A 63 12.22 11.56 -4.20
CA ALA A 63 13.07 11.66 -3.02
C ALA A 63 12.34 12.30 -1.83
N MET A 64 11.36 13.20 -2.06
CA MET A 64 10.53 13.80 -1.02
C MET A 64 9.49 12.83 -0.44
N GLY A 65 9.18 11.77 -1.16
CA GLY A 65 8.22 10.74 -0.74
C GLY A 65 8.78 9.72 0.25
N GLN A 66 10.08 9.72 0.53
CA GLN A 66 10.73 8.73 1.39
C GLN A 66 10.43 8.98 2.87
N GLY A 67 9.93 7.95 3.56
CA GLY A 67 9.62 8.02 5.00
C GLY A 67 10.59 7.29 5.91
N TYR A 68 11.18 6.21 5.41
CA TYR A 68 12.04 5.31 6.18
C TYR A 68 13.28 4.97 5.37
N ALA A 69 14.38 4.71 6.06
CA ALA A 69 15.60 4.25 5.41
C ALA A 69 15.37 2.92 4.65
N TRP A 70 16.11 2.76 3.56
CA TRP A 70 16.20 1.57 2.73
C TRP A 70 14.90 1.11 2.06
N THR A 71 13.89 1.99 1.98
CA THR A 71 12.68 1.74 1.19
C THR A 71 12.96 2.03 -0.30
N PRO A 72 12.40 1.26 -1.24
CA PRO A 72 12.67 1.42 -2.66
C PRO A 72 11.95 2.63 -3.27
N GLY A 73 12.55 3.22 -4.30
CA GLY A 73 11.93 4.24 -5.14
C GLY A 73 11.55 3.73 -6.53
N ILE A 74 10.88 4.59 -7.32
CA ILE A 74 10.50 4.33 -8.72
C ILE A 74 10.62 5.58 -9.60
N TYR A 75 11.51 6.49 -9.24
CA TYR A 75 11.65 7.79 -9.90
C TYR A 75 13.00 7.99 -10.61
N SER A 76 13.89 7.00 -10.56
CA SER A 76 15.15 7.02 -11.33
C SER A 76 15.25 5.84 -12.29
N PRO A 77 16.05 5.95 -13.37
CA PRO A 77 16.28 4.85 -14.29
C PRO A 77 16.81 3.58 -13.60
N GLU A 78 17.69 3.73 -12.60
CA GLU A 78 18.28 2.61 -11.86
C GLU A 78 17.22 1.90 -11.02
N GLN A 79 16.29 2.66 -10.42
CA GLN A 79 15.17 2.11 -9.67
C GLN A 79 14.20 1.35 -10.58
N ILE A 80 13.87 1.90 -11.75
CA ILE A 80 13.05 1.23 -12.77
C ILE A 80 13.72 -0.09 -13.20
N ALA A 81 15.02 -0.06 -13.53
CA ALA A 81 15.76 -1.27 -13.89
C ALA A 81 15.82 -2.31 -12.75
N GLY A 82 15.92 -1.86 -11.50
CA GLY A 82 15.85 -2.73 -10.33
C GLY A 82 14.49 -3.43 -10.22
N TRP A 83 13.40 -2.68 -10.38
CA TRP A 83 12.05 -3.24 -10.36
C TRP A 83 11.75 -4.17 -11.56
N GLN A 84 12.36 -3.94 -12.74
CA GLN A 84 12.25 -4.87 -13.87
C GLN A 84 12.75 -6.28 -13.54
N LYS A 85 13.79 -6.41 -12.70
CA LYS A 85 14.23 -7.72 -12.22
C LYS A 85 13.16 -8.40 -11.37
N VAL A 86 12.50 -7.64 -10.50
CA VAL A 86 11.42 -8.13 -9.64
C VAL A 86 10.21 -8.58 -10.46
N THR A 87 9.71 -7.75 -11.35
CA THR A 87 8.54 -8.05 -12.17
C THR A 87 8.79 -9.25 -13.10
N ASN A 88 9.96 -9.30 -13.73
CA ASN A 88 10.38 -10.45 -14.56
C ASN A 88 10.42 -11.75 -13.75
N ALA A 89 10.95 -11.73 -12.53
CA ALA A 89 11.03 -12.92 -11.68
C ALA A 89 9.63 -13.40 -11.23
N VAL A 90 8.71 -12.48 -10.91
CA VAL A 90 7.31 -12.80 -10.58
C VAL A 90 6.57 -13.36 -11.79
N HIS A 91 6.68 -12.72 -12.95
CA HIS A 91 6.04 -13.15 -14.19
C HIS A 91 6.57 -14.50 -14.67
N ALA A 92 7.86 -14.79 -14.52
CA ALA A 92 8.45 -16.10 -14.81
C ALA A 92 7.84 -17.24 -13.99
N LYS A 93 7.21 -16.93 -12.85
CA LYS A 93 6.44 -17.86 -12.01
C LYS A 93 4.92 -17.78 -12.25
N GLY A 94 4.46 -17.02 -13.25
CA GLY A 94 3.04 -16.83 -13.56
C GLY A 94 2.27 -15.95 -12.57
N GLY A 95 2.96 -15.14 -11.76
CA GLY A 95 2.35 -14.23 -10.79
C GLY A 95 1.95 -12.90 -11.42
N THR A 96 1.09 -12.16 -10.74
CA THR A 96 0.65 -10.79 -11.07
C THR A 96 1.09 -9.85 -9.96
N ILE A 97 1.71 -8.71 -10.32
CA ILE A 97 2.26 -7.77 -9.35
C ILE A 97 1.93 -6.32 -9.69
N PHE A 98 1.40 -5.58 -8.70
CA PHE A 98 1.15 -4.14 -8.73
C PHE A 98 2.17 -3.40 -7.87
N ALA A 99 2.61 -2.21 -8.31
CA ALA A 99 3.46 -1.33 -7.50
C ALA A 99 2.62 -0.50 -6.53
N GLN A 100 2.92 -0.50 -5.24
CA GLN A 100 2.30 0.48 -4.35
C GLN A 100 3.06 1.82 -4.41
N LEU A 101 2.44 2.85 -4.97
CA LEU A 101 3.01 4.19 -5.08
C LEU A 101 2.79 4.98 -3.79
N TRP A 102 3.86 5.55 -3.26
CA TRP A 102 3.91 6.07 -1.91
C TRP A 102 4.57 7.44 -1.83
N HIS A 103 3.95 8.36 -1.11
CA HIS A 103 4.55 9.59 -0.59
C HIS A 103 4.09 9.75 0.86
N VAL A 104 5.03 9.81 1.78
CA VAL A 104 4.70 9.72 3.22
C VAL A 104 4.20 11.03 3.83
N GLY A 105 4.32 12.15 3.10
CA GLY A 105 3.91 13.45 3.62
C GLY A 105 4.72 13.85 4.86
N ARG A 106 4.02 14.14 5.97
CA ARG A 106 4.65 14.52 7.25
C ARG A 106 5.32 13.39 8.03
N VAL A 107 5.19 12.13 7.55
CA VAL A 107 5.72 10.96 8.25
C VAL A 107 7.13 10.67 7.77
N THR A 108 8.03 11.62 7.98
CA THR A 108 9.46 11.51 7.64
C THR A 108 10.32 12.43 8.51
N HIS A 109 11.63 12.29 8.36
CA HIS A 109 12.63 13.17 8.93
C HIS A 109 13.51 13.77 7.81
N PRO A 110 14.07 14.99 7.97
CA PRO A 110 14.99 15.58 6.98
C PRO A 110 16.11 14.65 6.52
N ASP A 111 16.62 13.78 7.38
CA ASP A 111 17.69 12.83 7.03
C ASP A 111 17.28 11.84 5.93
N ASN A 112 16.00 11.50 5.82
CA ASN A 112 15.50 10.63 4.75
C ASN A 112 15.21 11.38 3.43
N ILE A 113 15.11 12.72 3.46
CA ILE A 113 14.68 13.56 2.34
C ILE A 113 15.68 14.66 2.00
N ASN A 114 16.99 14.34 2.07
CA ASN A 114 18.09 15.20 1.71
C ASN A 114 18.11 16.56 2.45
N GLY A 115 17.79 16.55 3.74
CA GLY A 115 17.80 17.74 4.61
C GLY A 115 16.62 18.69 4.40
N LYS A 116 15.64 18.35 3.55
CA LYS A 116 14.47 19.20 3.29
C LYS A 116 13.44 19.10 4.39
N GLN A 117 12.57 20.12 4.50
CA GLN A 117 11.41 20.07 5.38
C GLN A 117 10.30 19.21 4.76
N PRO A 118 9.70 18.25 5.50
CA PRO A 118 8.53 17.50 5.03
C PRO A 118 7.37 18.41 4.58
N ILE A 119 6.55 17.91 3.67
CA ILE A 119 5.34 18.57 3.19
C ILE A 119 4.09 17.77 3.57
N SER A 120 2.96 18.45 3.78
CA SER A 120 1.70 17.82 4.16
C SER A 120 0.51 18.69 3.74
N SER A 121 -0.72 18.20 3.95
CA SER A 121 -1.93 19.01 3.82
C SER A 121 -1.87 20.29 4.67
N SER A 122 -1.28 20.21 5.86
CA SER A 122 -1.21 21.30 6.84
C SER A 122 0.13 21.29 7.57
N ALA A 123 0.50 22.44 8.15
CA ALA A 123 1.74 22.61 8.90
C ALA A 123 1.65 21.98 10.31
N LEU A 124 1.40 20.67 10.36
CA LEU A 124 1.19 19.91 11.58
C LEU A 124 2.25 18.79 11.74
N LYS A 125 2.68 18.57 12.98
CA LYS A 125 3.50 17.41 13.34
C LYS A 125 2.60 16.20 13.65
N ALA A 126 2.93 15.03 13.16
CA ALA A 126 2.33 13.79 13.64
C ALA A 126 2.84 13.48 15.05
N LEU A 127 1.93 13.44 16.04
CA LEU A 127 2.31 13.24 17.43
C LEU A 127 2.64 11.78 17.73
N ASN A 128 3.67 11.56 18.53
CA ASN A 128 4.14 10.23 18.97
C ASN A 128 4.54 9.31 17.78
N VAL A 129 4.98 9.89 16.67
CA VAL A 129 5.43 9.17 15.48
C VAL A 129 6.94 9.26 15.36
N LYS A 130 7.57 8.10 15.12
CA LYS A 130 9.00 7.96 14.85
C LYS A 130 9.21 7.28 13.51
N VAL A 131 10.28 7.68 12.82
CA VAL A 131 10.71 7.07 11.56
C VAL A 131 12.14 6.58 11.71
N PHE A 132 12.47 5.52 10.99
CA PHE A 132 13.82 4.99 10.98
C PHE A 132 14.66 5.76 9.96
N VAL A 133 15.82 6.22 10.40
CA VAL A 133 16.80 6.95 9.57
C VAL A 133 18.13 6.21 9.54
N ASP A 134 18.78 6.27 8.38
CA ASP A 134 20.18 5.92 8.20
C ASP A 134 20.88 7.16 7.66
N ASN A 135 21.42 7.95 8.58
CA ASN A 135 22.08 9.22 8.27
C ASN A 135 23.59 9.07 7.98
N GLY A 136 24.02 7.85 7.71
CA GLY A 136 25.45 7.55 7.46
C GLY A 136 26.33 7.57 8.71
N THR A 137 25.73 7.63 9.90
CA THR A 137 26.45 7.41 11.18
C THR A 137 26.48 5.92 11.51
N ASP A 138 27.35 5.53 12.45
CA ASP A 138 27.44 4.16 12.94
C ASP A 138 26.20 3.71 13.76
N GLN A 139 25.19 4.57 13.90
CA GLN A 139 23.98 4.32 14.67
C GLN A 139 22.72 4.75 13.95
N PRO A 140 22.28 3.99 12.90
CA PRO A 140 20.95 4.16 12.33
C PRO A 140 19.88 3.89 13.41
N GLY A 141 18.77 4.62 13.39
CA GLY A 141 17.78 4.46 14.45
C GLY A 141 16.48 5.22 14.24
N PHE A 142 15.61 5.10 15.24
CA PHE A 142 14.32 5.79 15.23
C PHE A 142 14.47 7.22 15.77
N VAL A 143 13.99 8.18 14.99
CA VAL A 143 13.93 9.61 15.35
C VAL A 143 12.50 10.11 15.28
N ASP A 144 12.18 11.14 16.06
CA ASP A 144 10.87 11.78 16.00
C ASP A 144 10.71 12.54 14.67
N VAL A 145 9.54 12.46 14.06
CA VAL A 145 9.21 13.28 12.90
C VAL A 145 9.23 14.78 13.27
N VAL A 146 9.37 15.66 12.29
CA VAL A 146 9.38 17.11 12.49
C VAL A 146 8.07 17.74 11.99
N VAL A 147 7.87 19.03 12.30
CA VAL A 147 6.73 19.79 11.75
C VAL A 147 6.86 19.89 10.24
N ALA A 148 5.83 19.49 9.52
CA ALA A 148 5.76 19.64 8.08
C ALA A 148 5.45 21.09 7.67
N ARG A 149 5.79 21.42 6.43
CA ARG A 149 5.28 22.63 5.75
C ARG A 149 3.95 22.29 5.06
N GLU A 150 2.98 23.19 5.15
CA GLU A 150 1.76 23.09 4.35
C GLU A 150 2.09 23.20 2.85
N MET A 151 1.50 22.33 2.05
CA MET A 151 1.67 22.36 0.59
C MET A 151 0.95 23.57 0.00
N SER A 152 1.66 24.34 -0.82
CA SER A 152 1.07 25.32 -1.72
C SER A 152 0.34 24.63 -2.87
N LYS A 153 -0.48 25.37 -3.64
CA LYS A 153 -1.09 24.83 -4.87
C LYS A 153 -0.05 24.32 -5.87
N ALA A 154 1.08 25.03 -6.00
CA ALA A 154 2.18 24.61 -6.84
C ALA A 154 2.83 23.30 -6.36
N ASP A 155 2.94 23.07 -5.04
CA ASP A 155 3.39 21.77 -4.49
C ASP A 155 2.39 20.65 -4.80
N ILE A 156 1.08 20.93 -4.69
CA ILE A 156 0.01 19.98 -5.00
C ILE A 156 0.10 19.56 -6.48
N GLU A 157 0.15 20.51 -7.40
CA GLU A 157 0.30 20.27 -8.83
C GLU A 157 1.58 19.47 -9.15
N HIS A 158 2.69 19.84 -8.51
CA HIS A 158 3.97 19.12 -8.66
C HIS A 158 3.87 17.65 -8.22
N VAL A 159 3.31 17.39 -7.04
CA VAL A 159 3.17 16.03 -6.50
C VAL A 159 2.20 15.18 -7.33
N ILE A 160 1.11 15.78 -7.86
CA ILE A 160 0.23 15.09 -8.83
C ILE A 160 1.04 14.65 -10.07
N GLY A 161 1.92 15.52 -10.57
CA GLY A 161 2.84 15.21 -11.65
C GLY A 161 3.81 14.07 -11.30
N GLU A 162 4.35 14.04 -10.07
CA GLU A 162 5.21 12.95 -9.58
C GLU A 162 4.46 11.60 -9.52
N TYR A 163 3.21 11.57 -9.03
CA TYR A 163 2.38 10.35 -9.04
C TYR A 163 2.09 9.86 -10.47
N ARG A 164 1.76 10.79 -11.37
CA ARG A 164 1.56 10.46 -12.79
C ARG A 164 2.81 9.85 -13.41
N GLN A 165 3.98 10.45 -13.17
CA GLN A 165 5.24 9.93 -13.70
C GLN A 165 5.60 8.58 -13.08
N ALA A 166 5.41 8.41 -11.77
CA ALA A 166 5.67 7.15 -11.09
C ALA A 166 4.76 6.01 -11.61
N ALA A 167 3.51 6.32 -11.98
CA ALA A 167 2.62 5.35 -12.63
C ALA A 167 3.18 4.90 -14.00
N LEU A 168 3.67 5.82 -14.83
CA LEU A 168 4.33 5.49 -16.09
C LEU A 168 5.59 4.64 -15.87
N ASN A 169 6.43 5.04 -14.91
CA ASN A 169 7.66 4.31 -14.54
C ASN A 169 7.34 2.88 -14.06
N ALA A 170 6.24 2.70 -13.32
CA ALA A 170 5.80 1.37 -12.88
C ALA A 170 5.44 0.46 -14.06
N ILE A 171 4.76 0.99 -15.07
CA ILE A 171 4.47 0.23 -16.31
C ILE A 171 5.76 -0.07 -17.07
N GLU A 172 6.68 0.89 -17.18
CA GLU A 172 8.01 0.68 -17.78
C GLU A 172 8.81 -0.38 -17.03
N ALA A 173 8.71 -0.41 -15.69
CA ALA A 173 9.31 -1.44 -14.85
C ALA A 173 8.63 -2.81 -14.95
N GLY A 174 7.57 -2.96 -15.76
CA GLY A 174 6.89 -4.23 -16.00
C GLY A 174 5.80 -4.60 -14.99
N PHE A 175 5.39 -3.70 -14.10
CA PHE A 175 4.25 -3.94 -13.23
C PHE A 175 2.95 -4.05 -14.04
N ASP A 176 2.06 -4.93 -13.62
CA ASP A 176 0.74 -5.12 -14.25
C ASP A 176 -0.21 -3.96 -13.99
N GLY A 177 0.01 -3.21 -12.91
CA GLY A 177 -0.72 -2.03 -12.50
C GLY A 177 -0.09 -1.38 -11.27
N ILE A 178 -0.81 -0.43 -10.67
CA ILE A 178 -0.37 0.30 -9.47
C ILE A 178 -1.47 0.33 -8.40
N GLU A 179 -1.05 0.47 -7.16
CA GLU A 179 -1.92 0.80 -6.04
C GLU A 179 -1.50 2.15 -5.45
N LEU A 180 -2.41 3.13 -5.41
CA LEU A 180 -2.17 4.37 -4.68
C LEU A 180 -2.25 4.11 -3.18
N HIS A 181 -1.19 4.45 -2.45
CA HIS A 181 -1.22 4.43 -0.98
C HIS A 181 -1.93 5.66 -0.42
N ALA A 182 -3.23 5.55 -0.18
CA ALA A 182 -4.07 6.61 0.38
C ALA A 182 -4.55 6.28 1.81
N ALA A 183 -3.70 5.58 2.58
CA ALA A 183 -4.03 4.99 3.88
C ALA A 183 -2.97 5.32 4.94
N ASN A 184 -3.20 4.88 6.16
CA ASN A 184 -2.22 4.77 7.25
C ASN A 184 -1.52 6.10 7.62
N GLY A 185 -2.18 7.23 7.41
CA GLY A 185 -1.66 8.55 7.81
C GLY A 185 -0.58 9.12 6.89
N TYR A 186 -0.41 8.59 5.67
CA TYR A 186 0.50 9.14 4.68
C TYR A 186 -0.13 10.26 3.85
N LEU A 187 0.57 10.83 2.87
CA LEU A 187 0.24 12.13 2.26
C LEU A 187 -1.22 12.23 1.80
N ILE A 188 -1.71 11.28 1.01
CA ILE A 188 -3.10 11.32 0.53
C ILE A 188 -4.08 11.25 1.71
N ASN A 189 -3.83 10.36 2.68
CA ASN A 189 -4.65 10.25 3.87
C ASN A 189 -4.62 11.53 4.72
N GLN A 190 -3.48 12.26 4.76
CA GLN A 190 -3.38 13.55 5.45
C GLN A 190 -4.29 14.62 4.85
N PHE A 191 -4.64 14.55 3.57
CA PHE A 191 -5.64 15.42 2.95
C PHE A 191 -7.07 14.96 3.25
N ILE A 192 -7.33 13.65 3.26
CA ILE A 192 -8.64 13.06 3.51
C ILE A 192 -9.09 13.30 4.96
N ASP A 193 -8.19 13.18 5.90
CA ASP A 193 -8.43 13.16 7.35
C ASP A 193 -8.76 14.55 7.90
N SER A 194 -9.81 14.65 8.72
CA SER A 194 -10.29 15.93 9.26
C SER A 194 -9.38 16.52 10.33
N GLU A 195 -8.61 15.72 11.07
CA GLU A 195 -7.69 16.18 12.11
C GLU A 195 -6.30 16.52 11.56
N ALA A 196 -5.90 15.87 10.46
CA ALA A 196 -4.63 16.14 9.79
C ALA A 196 -4.70 17.29 8.79
N ASN A 197 -5.89 17.68 8.36
CA ASN A 197 -6.15 18.71 7.36
C ASN A 197 -6.97 19.86 7.95
N ASN A 198 -6.29 20.96 8.31
CA ASN A 198 -6.91 22.19 8.78
C ASN A 198 -6.92 23.31 7.72
N ARG A 199 -6.80 22.98 6.43
CA ARG A 199 -6.85 23.92 5.32
C ARG A 199 -8.22 24.59 5.23
N ILE A 200 -8.19 25.85 4.76
CA ILE A 200 -9.40 26.69 4.55
C ILE A 200 -9.65 27.00 3.06
N ASP A 201 -8.86 26.37 2.17
CA ASP A 201 -9.02 26.47 0.72
C ASP A 201 -9.81 25.28 0.15
N GLU A 202 -9.81 25.13 -1.17
CA GLU A 202 -10.52 24.07 -1.89
C GLU A 202 -10.01 22.64 -1.61
N TYR A 203 -8.96 22.46 -0.81
CA TYR A 203 -8.43 21.18 -0.39
C TYR A 203 -8.72 20.84 1.08
N GLY A 204 -9.53 21.66 1.79
CA GLY A 204 -9.85 21.47 3.19
C GLY A 204 -11.29 21.77 3.56
N GLY A 205 -11.66 21.51 4.81
CA GLY A 205 -13.00 21.71 5.35
C GLY A 205 -13.98 20.59 4.98
N SER A 206 -14.80 20.76 3.94
CA SER A 206 -15.81 19.77 3.55
C SER A 206 -15.19 18.44 3.10
N ILE A 207 -15.95 17.35 3.19
CA ILE A 207 -15.51 16.02 2.68
C ILE A 207 -15.13 16.12 1.20
N GLU A 208 -15.91 16.80 0.38
CA GLU A 208 -15.61 17.00 -1.04
C GLU A 208 -14.25 17.65 -1.25
N ASN A 209 -13.94 18.71 -0.53
CA ASN A 209 -12.66 19.42 -0.62
C ASN A 209 -11.49 18.53 -0.13
N ARG A 210 -11.66 17.81 0.98
CA ARG A 210 -10.64 16.90 1.51
C ARG A 210 -10.35 15.73 0.57
N LEU A 211 -11.32 15.31 -0.23
CA LEU A 211 -11.18 14.27 -1.24
C LEU A 211 -10.65 14.78 -2.59
N ARG A 212 -10.56 16.07 -2.81
CA ARG A 212 -10.11 16.67 -4.08
C ARG A 212 -8.73 16.17 -4.50
N PHE A 213 -7.76 16.23 -3.60
CA PHE A 213 -6.39 15.77 -3.90
C PHE A 213 -6.34 14.28 -4.27
N LEU A 214 -7.09 13.43 -3.57
CA LEU A 214 -7.26 12.01 -3.94
C LEU A 214 -7.79 11.89 -5.38
N GLY A 215 -8.85 12.63 -5.72
CA GLY A 215 -9.46 12.59 -7.05
C GLY A 215 -8.52 13.04 -8.16
N GLU A 216 -7.77 14.12 -7.94
CA GLU A 216 -6.81 14.66 -8.91
C GLU A 216 -5.61 13.72 -9.13
N VAL A 217 -5.06 13.14 -8.07
CA VAL A 217 -3.97 12.14 -8.17
C VAL A 217 -4.44 10.90 -8.92
N VAL A 218 -5.60 10.34 -8.54
CA VAL A 218 -6.16 9.16 -9.21
C VAL A 218 -6.47 9.47 -10.67
N GLY A 219 -7.09 10.63 -10.97
CA GLY A 219 -7.35 11.07 -12.33
C GLY A 219 -6.08 11.14 -13.18
N ALA A 220 -5.02 11.77 -12.66
CA ALA A 220 -3.74 11.87 -13.37
C ALA A 220 -3.09 10.50 -13.65
N MET A 221 -3.22 9.54 -12.73
CA MET A 221 -2.70 8.19 -12.92
C MET A 221 -3.56 7.38 -13.89
N THR A 222 -4.90 7.46 -13.78
CA THR A 222 -5.81 6.74 -14.70
C THR A 222 -5.70 7.26 -16.13
N ASP A 223 -5.50 8.56 -16.32
CA ASP A 223 -5.23 9.17 -17.64
C ASP A 223 -3.89 8.70 -18.22
N ALA A 224 -2.90 8.43 -17.37
CA ALA A 224 -1.59 8.01 -17.82
C ALA A 224 -1.52 6.53 -18.23
N ILE A 225 -2.14 5.62 -17.46
CA ILE A 225 -1.94 4.17 -17.64
C ILE A 225 -3.23 3.36 -17.83
N GLY A 226 -4.40 4.00 -17.77
CA GLY A 226 -5.73 3.37 -17.82
C GLY A 226 -6.27 3.01 -16.44
N ALA A 227 -7.56 3.24 -16.23
CA ALA A 227 -8.23 3.00 -14.95
C ALA A 227 -8.26 1.51 -14.54
N ASP A 228 -8.22 0.61 -15.52
CA ASP A 228 -8.15 -0.84 -15.34
C ASP A 228 -6.83 -1.34 -14.73
N ARG A 229 -5.86 -0.45 -14.51
CA ARG A 229 -4.56 -0.71 -13.90
C ARG A 229 -4.31 0.07 -12.60
N VAL A 230 -5.29 0.82 -12.11
CA VAL A 230 -5.15 1.66 -10.92
C VAL A 230 -6.05 1.15 -9.80
N GLY A 231 -5.46 0.68 -8.73
CA GLY A 231 -6.12 0.40 -7.45
C GLY A 231 -5.82 1.49 -6.43
N VAL A 232 -6.63 1.56 -5.38
CA VAL A 232 -6.45 2.55 -4.29
C VAL A 232 -6.58 1.87 -2.94
N ARG A 233 -5.60 2.08 -2.05
CA ARG A 233 -5.66 1.59 -0.68
C ARG A 233 -6.09 2.68 0.29
N LEU A 234 -7.11 2.37 1.09
CA LEU A 234 -7.72 3.24 2.11
C LEU A 234 -7.68 2.58 3.50
N ALA A 235 -7.71 3.38 4.57
CA ALA A 235 -7.75 2.90 5.95
C ALA A 235 -8.67 3.78 6.81
N PRO A 236 -10.00 3.54 6.79
CA PRO A 236 -10.99 4.45 7.37
C PRO A 236 -10.96 4.55 8.90
N PHE A 237 -10.54 3.50 9.60
CA PHE A 237 -10.63 3.41 11.06
C PHE A 237 -9.26 3.32 11.73
N THR A 238 -8.19 3.75 11.03
CA THR A 238 -6.84 3.76 11.60
C THR A 238 -6.57 5.05 12.37
N SER A 239 -5.79 4.94 13.42
CA SER A 239 -5.16 6.08 14.11
C SER A 239 -3.66 6.19 13.83
N LEU A 240 -3.15 5.40 12.87
CA LEU A 240 -1.76 5.38 12.49
C LEU A 240 -1.26 6.74 12.04
N ASN A 241 -0.05 7.09 12.50
CA ASN A 241 0.64 8.31 12.12
C ASN A 241 -0.16 9.60 12.41
N GLY A 242 -1.05 9.53 13.43
CA GLY A 242 -1.77 10.69 13.92
C GLY A 242 -2.89 11.16 12.98
N THR A 243 -3.55 10.23 12.29
CA THR A 243 -4.80 10.49 11.55
C THR A 243 -5.98 9.93 12.31
N VAL A 244 -7.03 10.72 12.45
CA VAL A 244 -8.32 10.34 13.05
C VAL A 244 -9.41 11.15 12.36
N ASP A 245 -10.12 10.54 11.42
CA ASP A 245 -11.25 11.23 10.77
C ASP A 245 -12.46 11.28 11.69
N ALA A 246 -13.09 12.43 11.82
CA ALA A 246 -14.25 12.63 12.70
C ALA A 246 -15.51 11.93 12.18
N THR A 247 -15.61 11.69 10.88
CA THR A 247 -16.76 11.07 10.21
C THR A 247 -16.33 10.01 9.20
N PRO A 248 -15.63 8.92 9.65
CA PRO A 248 -14.97 7.99 8.74
C PRO A 248 -15.96 7.25 7.82
N ILE A 249 -17.16 6.95 8.27
CA ILE A 249 -18.17 6.28 7.44
C ILE A 249 -18.56 7.15 6.25
N GLU A 250 -18.92 8.41 6.52
CA GLU A 250 -19.33 9.38 5.50
C GLU A 250 -18.18 9.70 4.56
N THR A 251 -16.99 10.00 5.11
CA THR A 251 -15.81 10.37 4.35
C THR A 251 -15.38 9.26 3.38
N TYR A 252 -15.27 8.03 3.86
CA TYR A 252 -14.76 6.94 3.03
C TYR A 252 -15.84 6.30 2.14
N THR A 253 -17.14 6.47 2.47
CA THR A 253 -18.23 6.17 1.52
C THR A 253 -18.20 7.18 0.36
N ALA A 254 -18.01 8.47 0.64
CA ALA A 254 -17.84 9.48 -0.42
C ALA A 254 -16.59 9.22 -1.27
N ALA A 255 -15.48 8.79 -0.65
CA ALA A 255 -14.29 8.35 -1.38
C ALA A 255 -14.59 7.16 -2.31
N ALA A 256 -15.37 6.18 -1.85
CA ALA A 256 -15.77 5.04 -2.68
C ALA A 256 -16.63 5.46 -3.88
N VAL A 257 -17.55 6.43 -3.71
CA VAL A 257 -18.31 7.02 -4.83
C VAL A 257 -17.38 7.72 -5.83
N LEU A 258 -16.45 8.54 -5.35
CA LEU A 258 -15.46 9.23 -6.19
C LEU A 258 -14.64 8.22 -7.02
N LEU A 259 -14.11 7.19 -6.37
CA LEU A 259 -13.29 6.16 -6.99
C LEU A 259 -14.09 5.28 -7.98
N ASN A 260 -15.38 5.03 -7.70
CA ASN A 260 -16.28 4.38 -8.63
C ASN A 260 -16.44 5.22 -9.91
N ASN A 261 -16.62 6.53 -9.79
CA ASN A 261 -16.75 7.43 -10.95
C ASN A 261 -15.45 7.54 -11.78
N LEU A 262 -14.29 7.35 -11.15
CA LEU A 262 -12.99 7.27 -11.81
C LEU A 262 -12.69 5.88 -12.37
N ASN A 263 -13.57 4.91 -12.18
CA ASN A 263 -13.47 3.53 -12.69
C ASN A 263 -12.19 2.81 -12.27
N VAL A 264 -11.64 3.10 -11.08
CA VAL A 264 -10.46 2.37 -10.58
C VAL A 264 -10.76 0.87 -10.47
N VAL A 265 -9.75 0.03 -10.67
CA VAL A 265 -9.95 -1.41 -10.80
C VAL A 265 -10.28 -2.10 -9.46
N TYR A 266 -9.78 -1.56 -8.33
CA TYR A 266 -10.15 -2.01 -7.00
C TYR A 266 -9.98 -0.93 -5.93
N ILE A 267 -10.71 -1.10 -4.83
CA ILE A 267 -10.43 -0.43 -3.55
C ILE A 267 -9.95 -1.50 -2.56
N HIS A 268 -8.81 -1.22 -1.92
CA HIS A 268 -8.20 -2.07 -0.90
C HIS A 268 -8.33 -1.42 0.48
N PHE A 269 -9.16 -1.97 1.35
CA PHE A 269 -9.30 -1.50 2.71
C PHE A 269 -8.30 -2.19 3.63
N ALA A 270 -7.43 -1.39 4.26
CA ALA A 270 -6.63 -1.84 5.39
C ALA A 270 -7.49 -1.76 6.65
N GLU A 271 -7.97 -2.89 7.11
CA GLU A 271 -8.53 -3.02 8.45
C GLU A 271 -7.38 -3.16 9.44
N VAL A 272 -7.47 -2.45 10.54
CA VAL A 272 -6.40 -2.43 11.54
C VAL A 272 -6.33 -3.79 12.22
N ASP A 273 -5.15 -4.30 12.46
CA ASP A 273 -4.95 -5.66 12.94
C ASP A 273 -4.12 -5.77 14.23
N TRP A 274 -3.80 -4.66 14.88
CA TRP A 274 -3.22 -4.69 16.24
C TRP A 274 -4.30 -4.81 17.31
N ASP A 275 -3.87 -5.19 18.51
CA ASP A 275 -4.73 -5.79 19.53
C ASP A 275 -5.92 -4.95 20.00
N ASP A 276 -5.85 -3.62 19.91
CA ASP A 276 -6.89 -2.66 20.30
C ASP A 276 -7.53 -1.92 19.13
N ALA A 277 -7.29 -2.38 17.90
CA ALA A 277 -7.86 -1.76 16.72
C ALA A 277 -9.39 -1.89 16.69
N PRO A 278 -10.11 -0.82 16.32
CA PRO A 278 -11.55 -0.89 16.15
C PRO A 278 -11.92 -1.85 15.01
N GLU A 279 -12.96 -2.64 15.23
CA GLU A 279 -13.52 -3.45 14.15
C GLU A 279 -14.21 -2.54 13.11
N THR A 280 -14.04 -2.89 11.84
CA THR A 280 -14.75 -2.19 10.76
C THR A 280 -16.25 -2.47 10.85
N PRO A 281 -17.11 -1.44 11.03
CA PRO A 281 -18.55 -1.65 11.17
C PRO A 281 -19.16 -2.30 9.93
N ALA A 282 -20.09 -3.24 10.12
CA ALA A 282 -20.82 -3.90 9.02
C ALA A 282 -21.54 -2.87 8.13
N ALA A 283 -22.17 -1.87 8.73
CA ALA A 283 -22.85 -0.79 8.01
C ALA A 283 -21.90 -0.01 7.06
N PHE A 284 -20.62 0.12 7.41
CA PHE A 284 -19.62 0.70 6.51
C PHE A 284 -19.35 -0.21 5.30
N LYS A 285 -19.16 -1.50 5.52
CA LYS A 285 -18.94 -2.47 4.43
C LYS A 285 -20.11 -2.51 3.46
N ASP A 286 -21.34 -2.47 3.97
CA ASP A 286 -22.59 -2.40 3.17
C ASP A 286 -22.65 -1.10 2.36
N ALA A 287 -22.34 0.04 2.98
CA ALA A 287 -22.36 1.35 2.33
C ALA A 287 -21.31 1.43 1.21
N VAL A 288 -20.10 0.94 1.45
CA VAL A 288 -19.04 0.88 0.44
C VAL A 288 -19.41 -0.07 -0.70
N ARG A 289 -19.96 -1.26 -0.39
CA ARG A 289 -20.41 -2.20 -1.44
C ARG A 289 -21.52 -1.61 -2.31
N ALA A 290 -22.42 -0.84 -1.73
CA ALA A 290 -23.44 -0.12 -2.48
C ALA A 290 -22.86 0.99 -3.38
N ALA A 291 -21.86 1.70 -2.89
CA ALA A 291 -21.23 2.85 -3.56
C ALA A 291 -20.23 2.46 -4.67
N TYR A 292 -19.54 1.33 -4.53
CA TYR A 292 -18.46 0.91 -5.42
C TYR A 292 -18.78 -0.44 -6.09
N LYS A 293 -18.68 -0.48 -7.42
CA LYS A 293 -19.05 -1.65 -8.24
C LYS A 293 -17.86 -2.50 -8.69
N GLY A 294 -16.63 -2.00 -8.50
CA GLY A 294 -15.39 -2.73 -8.79
C GLY A 294 -15.03 -3.76 -7.71
N VAL A 295 -13.81 -4.25 -7.77
CA VAL A 295 -13.29 -5.26 -6.84
C VAL A 295 -12.98 -4.63 -5.49
N LEU A 296 -13.49 -5.23 -4.40
CA LEU A 296 -13.17 -4.87 -3.02
C LEU A 296 -12.20 -5.88 -2.42
N ILE A 297 -11.05 -5.37 -1.94
CA ILE A 297 -10.05 -6.13 -1.20
C ILE A 297 -10.10 -5.68 0.25
N TYR A 298 -10.19 -6.62 1.19
CA TYR A 298 -10.03 -6.34 2.61
C TYR A 298 -8.81 -7.07 3.16
N ALA A 299 -8.00 -6.38 3.94
CA ALA A 299 -6.83 -6.93 4.60
C ALA A 299 -6.82 -6.52 6.08
N GLY A 300 -6.63 -7.48 6.98
CA GLY A 300 -6.65 -7.28 8.42
C GLY A 300 -6.53 -8.61 9.16
N ARG A 301 -7.44 -8.88 10.08
CA ARG A 301 -7.48 -10.12 10.88
C ARG A 301 -8.22 -11.26 10.19
N TYR A 302 -7.90 -11.53 8.92
CA TYR A 302 -8.47 -12.63 8.17
C TYR A 302 -7.62 -13.90 8.29
N ASP A 303 -8.30 -15.03 8.46
CA ASP A 303 -7.83 -16.36 8.18
C ASP A 303 -8.59 -16.95 6.97
N GLY A 304 -8.30 -18.19 6.60
CA GLY A 304 -8.95 -18.82 5.43
C GLY A 304 -10.47 -18.98 5.57
N GLU A 305 -11.01 -19.13 6.80
CA GLU A 305 -12.44 -19.29 7.04
C GLU A 305 -13.17 -17.95 7.00
N LYS A 306 -12.66 -16.96 7.73
CA LYS A 306 -13.22 -15.59 7.74
C LYS A 306 -13.14 -14.96 6.35
N GLY A 307 -12.03 -15.18 5.62
CA GLY A 307 -11.89 -14.67 4.26
C GLY A 307 -12.89 -15.31 3.30
N THR A 308 -13.07 -16.62 3.37
CA THR A 308 -14.09 -17.35 2.60
C THR A 308 -15.49 -16.83 2.90
N GLN A 309 -15.82 -16.64 4.19
CA GLN A 309 -17.11 -16.13 4.60
C GLN A 309 -17.37 -14.72 4.04
N ALA A 310 -16.43 -13.80 4.16
CA ALA A 310 -16.55 -12.44 3.64
C ALA A 310 -16.81 -12.41 2.12
N ILE A 311 -16.20 -13.31 1.36
CA ILE A 311 -16.46 -13.45 -0.08
C ILE A 311 -17.86 -14.02 -0.33
N ASN A 312 -18.26 -15.06 0.40
CA ASN A 312 -19.58 -15.69 0.24
C ASN A 312 -20.72 -14.73 0.59
N ASP A 313 -20.52 -13.85 1.56
CA ASP A 313 -21.47 -12.81 1.97
C ASP A 313 -21.50 -11.61 0.99
N GLY A 314 -20.61 -11.58 -0.02
CA GLY A 314 -20.52 -10.49 -0.99
C GLY A 314 -19.89 -9.20 -0.44
N LEU A 315 -19.34 -9.25 0.76
CA LEU A 315 -18.67 -8.09 1.40
C LEU A 315 -17.31 -7.80 0.78
N ALA A 316 -16.58 -8.83 0.40
CA ALA A 316 -15.28 -8.75 -0.24
C ALA A 316 -15.25 -9.58 -1.53
N ASP A 317 -14.39 -9.19 -2.46
CA ASP A 317 -14.08 -9.95 -3.67
C ASP A 317 -12.75 -10.69 -3.56
N MET A 318 -11.79 -10.11 -2.82
CA MET A 318 -10.47 -10.68 -2.54
C MET A 318 -10.06 -10.36 -1.09
N ILE A 319 -9.15 -11.17 -0.54
CA ILE A 319 -8.67 -11.04 0.84
C ILE A 319 -7.15 -10.93 0.87
N GLY A 320 -6.65 -9.91 1.58
CA GLY A 320 -5.24 -9.68 1.84
C GLY A 320 -4.76 -10.35 3.13
N PHE A 321 -3.65 -11.10 3.03
CA PHE A 321 -3.00 -11.78 4.15
C PHE A 321 -1.59 -11.22 4.37
N GLY A 322 -1.44 -10.19 5.21
CA GLY A 322 -0.15 -9.51 5.41
C GLY A 322 0.90 -10.40 6.08
N ARG A 323 0.96 -10.39 7.40
CA ARG A 323 1.96 -11.12 8.19
C ARG A 323 2.09 -12.61 7.85
N PRO A 324 1.00 -13.34 7.51
CA PRO A 324 1.15 -14.72 7.06
C PRO A 324 2.02 -14.88 5.82
N PHE A 325 1.99 -13.95 4.84
CA PHE A 325 2.87 -14.01 3.68
C PHE A 325 4.34 -13.74 3.98
N VAL A 326 4.67 -13.08 5.10
CA VAL A 326 6.07 -12.86 5.48
C VAL A 326 6.81 -14.18 5.61
N SER A 327 6.24 -15.12 6.36
CA SER A 327 6.88 -16.39 6.74
C SER A 327 6.38 -17.61 5.99
N ASN A 328 5.41 -17.44 5.08
CA ASN A 328 4.84 -18.54 4.31
C ASN A 328 4.81 -18.18 2.82
N PRO A 329 5.90 -18.41 2.07
CA PRO A 329 5.95 -18.07 0.66
C PRO A 329 4.88 -18.82 -0.18
N ASP A 330 4.47 -19.99 0.27
CA ASP A 330 3.46 -20.86 -0.32
C ASP A 330 2.08 -20.73 0.38
N LEU A 331 1.77 -19.57 0.94
CA LEU A 331 0.56 -19.34 1.76
C LEU A 331 -0.74 -19.83 1.12
N PRO A 332 -1.03 -19.59 -0.18
CA PRO A 332 -2.24 -20.11 -0.81
C PRO A 332 -2.34 -21.65 -0.72
N ASN A 333 -1.23 -22.35 -0.92
CA ASN A 333 -1.19 -23.80 -0.78
C ASN A 333 -1.45 -24.24 0.66
N ARG A 334 -0.85 -23.57 1.65
CA ARG A 334 -1.08 -23.86 3.08
C ARG A 334 -2.53 -23.64 3.48
N ILE A 335 -3.15 -22.55 3.08
CA ILE A 335 -4.57 -22.26 3.36
C ILE A 335 -5.46 -23.32 2.71
N LYS A 336 -5.19 -23.68 1.44
CA LYS A 336 -5.98 -24.65 0.68
C LYS A 336 -6.03 -26.02 1.35
N HIS A 337 -4.89 -26.48 1.82
CA HIS A 337 -4.75 -27.83 2.39
C HIS A 337 -4.81 -27.87 3.93
N GLY A 338 -4.96 -26.71 4.59
CA GLY A 338 -4.96 -26.64 6.05
C GLY A 338 -3.60 -26.96 6.68
N TYR A 339 -2.50 -26.68 5.97
CA TYR A 339 -1.17 -26.88 6.48
C TYR A 339 -0.79 -25.85 7.53
N PRO A 340 0.10 -26.15 8.48
CA PRO A 340 0.48 -25.23 9.54
C PRO A 340 1.19 -24.01 8.97
N LEU A 341 0.88 -22.84 9.55
CA LEU A 341 1.56 -21.59 9.21
C LEU A 341 2.79 -21.39 10.08
N ALA A 342 3.91 -21.05 9.44
CA ALA A 342 5.11 -20.61 10.14
C ALA A 342 4.91 -19.18 10.69
N MET A 343 5.43 -18.90 11.87
CA MET A 343 5.46 -17.57 12.45
C MET A 343 6.68 -16.79 11.93
N HIS A 344 6.48 -15.50 11.70
CA HIS A 344 7.60 -14.62 11.35
C HIS A 344 8.43 -14.26 12.59
N THR A 345 9.68 -13.90 12.35
CA THR A 345 10.60 -13.41 13.39
C THR A 345 10.55 -11.87 13.39
N PRO A 346 10.01 -11.22 14.45
CA PRO A 346 9.79 -9.77 14.46
C PRO A 346 11.05 -8.94 14.16
N GLU A 347 12.20 -9.37 14.66
CA GLU A 347 13.49 -8.67 14.51
C GLU A 347 13.99 -8.66 13.05
N THR A 348 13.41 -9.49 12.18
CA THR A 348 13.79 -9.60 10.77
C THR A 348 12.78 -8.95 9.82
N LEU A 349 11.78 -8.24 10.35
CA LEU A 349 10.75 -7.61 9.50
C LEU A 349 11.32 -6.51 8.61
N PHE A 350 12.26 -5.70 9.13
CA PHE A 350 12.81 -4.55 8.41
C PHE A 350 14.33 -4.61 8.33
N GLY A 351 14.88 -4.23 7.18
CA GLY A 351 16.33 -4.21 6.95
C GLY A 351 16.97 -5.61 6.99
N GLY A 352 18.30 -5.64 7.02
CA GLY A 352 19.07 -6.89 7.05
C GLY A 352 19.29 -7.54 5.67
N SER A 353 19.60 -8.83 5.70
CA SER A 353 19.89 -9.66 4.52
C SER A 353 18.73 -10.59 4.17
N GLU A 354 19.06 -11.78 3.67
CA GLU A 354 18.11 -12.84 3.28
C GLU A 354 17.31 -13.39 4.48
N LYS A 355 17.89 -13.30 5.69
CA LYS A 355 17.26 -13.82 6.89
C LYS A 355 15.93 -13.11 7.19
N GLY A 356 14.88 -13.91 7.33
CA GLY A 356 13.52 -13.41 7.53
C GLY A 356 12.90 -12.77 6.29
N LEU A 357 13.51 -12.96 5.11
CA LEU A 357 12.99 -12.48 3.83
C LEU A 357 12.80 -13.65 2.85
N THR A 358 13.90 -14.29 2.41
CA THR A 358 13.89 -15.34 1.39
C THR A 358 14.18 -16.73 1.95
N ASP A 359 14.56 -16.86 3.21
CA ASP A 359 14.97 -18.11 3.87
C ASP A 359 13.81 -18.92 4.49
N TYR A 360 12.56 -18.42 4.42
CA TYR A 360 11.39 -19.19 4.86
C TYR A 360 11.07 -20.32 3.88
N PRO A 361 11.01 -21.59 4.37
CA PRO A 361 10.77 -22.73 3.49
C PRO A 361 9.30 -22.84 3.06
N GLN A 362 9.10 -23.41 1.87
CA GLN A 362 7.80 -23.97 1.50
C GLN A 362 7.49 -25.17 2.39
N TYR A 363 6.20 -25.44 2.62
CA TYR A 363 5.77 -26.61 3.39
C TYR A 363 5.92 -27.88 2.56
N SER A 364 6.61 -28.87 3.11
CA SER A 364 6.70 -30.22 2.56
C SER A 364 5.99 -31.16 3.52
N PRO A 365 4.87 -31.80 3.12
CA PRO A 365 4.25 -32.86 3.92
C PRO A 365 5.24 -33.99 4.14
N SER A 366 5.38 -34.44 5.39
CA SER A 366 6.17 -35.62 5.75
C SER A 366 5.47 -36.91 5.33
#